data_d5d8889b97040ae88666131f38dca418
#
_entry.id   d5d8889b97040ae88666131f38dca418
#
_cell.length_a   1.000
_cell.length_b   1.000
_cell.length_c   1.000
_cell.angle_alpha   90.00
_cell.angle_beta   90.00
_cell.angle_gamma   90.00
#
_symmetry.space_group_name_H-M   'P 1'
#
loop_
_entity.id
_entity.type
_entity.pdbx_description
1 polymer ?
#
loop_
_entity_poly.entity_id
_entity_poly.type
_entity_poly.pdbx_seq_one_letter_code
_entity_poly.pdbx_strand_id
1 'polypeptide(L)'
;MKYFLFKLIVVVVFVSGLFAQTQPYVILISFDGFRWDYVDRGITPNFDYIKENGVSAKSLRSCFPTKTFPNHISIVTGMYPEHHGIITNGFPDYINGTYYSMYDSISRRDAKWYKGEAFWETAERQGIKTASHFWPGCDVTLPYRHPTYYYEYNGKIPYRKRVDDVINWMKLPYDQRPHFITSYFESTDTYGHRYGPDSPEINFAIAQLDSILGYYFEKLKEINLLDSTNIIVVSDHGMTNVSTKRVVNIEKILEGYGYRNNDKGPFMELEPDSGQLNKIYNKLKENENHYRVYKREDVPAYFHFSNNPLISKIIVIAENGWSIETNKTLHDMIKWKTKGDHGYDNYWMDMNGIFYAIGPAFKKNYQVGTINNIDIYPLLCKIFNIFPNPLIDGRLDRIEYILK
;
A
#
# COMPACT_ATOMS: atom_id res chain seq x y z
N MET A 1 71.23 -37.06 -33.49
CA MET A 1 70.28 -35.98 -33.89
C MET A 1 69.05 -36.14 -33.06
N LYS A 2 68.87 -35.31 -32.01
CA LYS A 2 67.71 -35.34 -31.15
C LYS A 2 66.88 -34.11 -31.52
N TYR A 3 65.65 -34.30 -32.01
CA TYR A 3 64.70 -33.24 -32.28
C TYR A 3 63.96 -32.87 -30.96
N PHE A 4 64.12 -31.63 -30.49
CA PHE A 4 63.44 -31.07 -29.41
C PHE A 4 62.12 -30.45 -29.96
N LEU A 5 60.97 -31.04 -29.64
CA LEU A 5 59.64 -30.48 -29.97
C LEU A 5 59.26 -29.47 -28.89
N PHE A 6 59.26 -28.20 -29.24
CA PHE A 6 58.70 -27.12 -28.37
C PHE A 6 57.16 -27.10 -28.53
N LYS A 7 56.45 -27.52 -27.50
CA LYS A 7 54.98 -27.34 -27.45
C LYS A 7 54.70 -25.93 -26.95
N LEU A 8 54.18 -25.07 -27.85
CA LEU A 8 53.66 -23.75 -27.53
C LEU A 8 52.28 -23.94 -26.90
N ILE A 9 52.13 -23.70 -25.59
CA ILE A 9 50.84 -23.66 -24.92
C ILE A 9 50.30 -22.23 -25.05
N VAL A 10 49.29 -22.05 -25.93
CA VAL A 10 48.54 -20.78 -26.03
C VAL A 10 47.48 -20.80 -24.93
N VAL A 11 47.68 -20.03 -23.87
CA VAL A 11 46.66 -19.78 -22.84
C VAL A 11 45.74 -18.68 -23.36
N VAL A 12 44.55 -19.03 -23.84
CA VAL A 12 43.49 -18.08 -24.19
C VAL A 12 42.80 -17.67 -22.89
N VAL A 13 43.19 -16.52 -22.36
CA VAL A 13 42.48 -15.90 -21.24
C VAL A 13 41.18 -15.29 -21.78
N PHE A 14 40.05 -15.98 -21.59
CA PHE A 14 38.75 -15.36 -21.75
C PHE A 14 38.55 -14.32 -20.66
N VAL A 15 38.85 -13.07 -20.97
CA VAL A 15 38.37 -11.94 -20.19
C VAL A 15 36.90 -11.79 -20.53
N SER A 16 36.02 -12.53 -19.84
CA SER A 16 34.62 -12.19 -19.77
C SER A 16 34.52 -10.85 -19.07
N GLY A 17 34.42 -9.78 -19.87
CA GLY A 17 34.04 -8.47 -19.35
C GLY A 17 32.67 -8.63 -18.66
N LEU A 18 32.68 -8.77 -17.35
CA LEU A 18 31.51 -8.52 -16.52
C LEU A 18 31.16 -7.04 -16.71
N PHE A 19 30.35 -6.73 -17.71
CA PHE A 19 29.58 -5.51 -17.68
C PHE A 19 28.68 -5.65 -16.45
N ALA A 20 29.12 -5.08 -15.33
CA ALA A 20 28.25 -4.94 -14.17
C ALA A 20 27.02 -4.19 -14.66
N GLN A 21 25.94 -4.90 -14.83
CA GLN A 21 24.63 -4.31 -15.20
C GLN A 21 24.36 -3.29 -14.10
N THR A 22 24.34 -2.00 -14.46
CA THR A 22 24.06 -0.95 -13.48
C THR A 22 22.65 -1.17 -12.95
N GLN A 23 22.55 -1.37 -11.65
CA GLN A 23 21.26 -1.56 -10.99
C GLN A 23 20.36 -0.33 -11.23
N PRO A 24 19.08 -0.51 -11.61
CA PRO A 24 18.18 0.61 -11.80
C PRO A 24 17.91 1.33 -10.46
N TYR A 25 17.53 2.60 -10.54
CA TYR A 25 16.97 3.32 -9.40
C TYR A 25 15.46 3.31 -9.49
N VAL A 26 14.77 3.06 -8.37
CA VAL A 26 13.32 3.14 -8.25
C VAL A 26 12.95 3.90 -6.97
N ILE A 27 12.14 4.95 -7.13
CA ILE A 27 11.49 5.64 -6.01
C ILE A 27 10.00 5.34 -6.09
N LEU A 28 9.48 4.62 -5.11
CA LEU A 28 8.06 4.32 -4.94
C LEU A 28 7.45 5.31 -3.95
N ILE A 29 6.60 6.19 -4.43
CA ILE A 29 5.97 7.26 -3.64
C ILE A 29 4.51 6.88 -3.39
N SER A 30 4.08 6.91 -2.13
CA SER A 30 2.66 6.77 -1.77
C SER A 30 2.08 8.11 -1.35
N PHE A 31 0.96 8.49 -1.97
CA PHE A 31 0.06 9.55 -1.55
C PHE A 31 -1.20 8.92 -0.97
N ASP A 32 -1.27 8.85 0.37
CA ASP A 32 -2.33 8.17 1.11
C ASP A 32 -3.71 8.77 0.79
N GLY A 33 -4.68 7.91 0.49
CA GLY A 33 -6.05 8.33 0.20
C GLY A 33 -6.20 9.18 -1.07
N PHE A 34 -5.22 9.14 -1.99
CA PHE A 34 -5.31 9.89 -3.25
C PHE A 34 -6.22 9.14 -4.23
N ARG A 35 -7.52 9.51 -4.26
CA ARG A 35 -8.55 8.85 -5.07
C ARG A 35 -8.24 8.98 -6.57
N TRP A 36 -8.59 7.96 -7.33
CA TRP A 36 -8.27 7.79 -8.76
C TRP A 36 -8.61 8.98 -9.65
N ASP A 37 -9.66 9.75 -9.33
CA ASP A 37 -10.18 10.88 -10.12
C ASP A 37 -9.65 12.26 -9.68
N TYR A 38 -8.82 12.34 -8.65
CA TYR A 38 -8.28 13.62 -8.18
C TYR A 38 -7.39 14.31 -9.21
N VAL A 39 -6.73 13.52 -10.05
CA VAL A 39 -5.88 14.03 -11.15
C VAL A 39 -6.68 14.71 -12.27
N ASP A 40 -7.97 14.44 -12.40
CA ASP A 40 -8.83 14.99 -13.44
C ASP A 40 -9.36 16.41 -13.09
N ARG A 41 -8.93 17.00 -11.96
CA ARG A 41 -9.38 18.33 -11.51
C ARG A 41 -8.63 19.49 -12.14
N GLY A 42 -7.63 19.24 -12.98
CA GLY A 42 -6.85 20.29 -13.67
C GLY A 42 -5.92 21.09 -12.76
N ILE A 43 -5.53 20.54 -11.62
CA ILE A 43 -4.66 21.16 -10.61
C ILE A 43 -3.39 20.34 -10.33
N THR A 44 -3.06 19.40 -11.21
CA THR A 44 -1.98 18.42 -11.05
C THR A 44 -1.03 18.39 -12.26
N PRO A 45 -0.33 19.49 -12.59
CA PRO A 45 0.51 19.58 -13.78
C PRO A 45 1.67 18.57 -13.80
N ASN A 46 2.17 18.12 -12.64
CA ASN A 46 3.24 17.12 -12.58
C ASN A 46 2.74 15.71 -12.88
N PHE A 47 1.50 15.40 -12.51
CA PHE A 47 0.84 14.15 -12.95
C PHE A 47 0.53 14.21 -14.46
N ASP A 48 0.11 15.35 -14.99
CA ASP A 48 -0.08 15.51 -16.45
C ASP A 48 1.24 15.26 -17.19
N TYR A 49 2.36 15.76 -16.66
CA TYR A 49 3.69 15.48 -17.22
C TYR A 49 4.01 13.98 -17.24
N ILE A 50 3.69 13.22 -16.16
CA ILE A 50 3.87 11.75 -16.15
C ILE A 50 2.95 11.09 -17.19
N LYS A 51 1.70 11.54 -17.29
CA LYS A 51 0.72 10.99 -18.24
C LYS A 51 1.20 11.10 -19.71
N GLU A 52 1.86 12.20 -20.05
CA GLU A 52 2.42 12.43 -21.37
C GLU A 52 3.74 11.69 -21.63
N ASN A 53 4.59 11.54 -20.61
CA ASN A 53 5.96 11.04 -20.74
C ASN A 53 6.21 9.67 -20.13
N GLY A 54 5.20 9.05 -19.55
CA GLY A 54 5.27 7.77 -18.84
C GLY A 54 4.00 6.93 -18.99
N VAL A 55 3.65 6.25 -17.92
CA VAL A 55 2.47 5.38 -17.81
C VAL A 55 1.49 5.96 -16.80
N SER A 56 0.20 5.93 -17.14
CA SER A 56 -0.89 6.21 -16.21
C SER A 56 -1.93 5.09 -16.26
N ALA A 57 -2.38 4.61 -15.10
CA ALA A 57 -3.53 3.72 -15.01
C ALA A 57 -4.82 4.51 -14.77
N LYS A 58 -5.95 3.99 -15.24
CA LYS A 58 -7.26 4.55 -14.90
C LYS A 58 -7.46 4.58 -13.38
N SER A 59 -7.02 3.54 -12.68
CA SER A 59 -7.02 3.47 -11.22
C SER A 59 -6.10 2.36 -10.72
N LEU A 60 -5.74 2.38 -9.45
CA LEU A 60 -5.10 1.30 -8.72
C LEU A 60 -6.12 0.68 -7.77
N ARG A 61 -6.50 -0.58 -8.02
CA ARG A 61 -7.44 -1.29 -7.16
C ARG A 61 -6.75 -1.75 -5.89
N SER A 62 -7.27 -1.32 -4.77
CA SER A 62 -6.84 -1.74 -3.45
C SER A 62 -7.34 -3.15 -3.10
N CYS A 63 -6.68 -3.82 -2.16
CA CYS A 63 -7.21 -5.03 -1.52
C CYS A 63 -8.31 -4.67 -0.52
N PHE A 64 -9.19 -5.62 -0.22
CA PHE A 64 -10.13 -5.48 0.88
C PHE A 64 -9.47 -5.94 2.20
N PRO A 65 -9.73 -5.23 3.32
CA PRO A 65 -10.38 -3.92 3.41
C PRO A 65 -9.49 -2.80 2.86
N THR A 66 -10.11 -1.80 2.24
CA THR A 66 -9.41 -0.67 1.62
C THR A 66 -8.89 0.31 2.67
N LYS A 67 -7.99 -0.18 3.54
CA LYS A 67 -7.38 0.51 4.68
C LYS A 67 -5.88 0.71 4.48
N THR A 68 -5.31 1.68 5.17
CA THR A 68 -3.93 2.16 4.99
C THR A 68 -2.88 1.05 5.14
N PHE A 69 -2.78 0.43 6.32
CA PHE A 69 -1.73 -0.56 6.57
C PHE A 69 -1.88 -1.82 5.72
N PRO A 70 -3.07 -2.47 5.62
CA PRO A 70 -3.25 -3.61 4.73
C PRO A 70 -2.76 -3.34 3.31
N ASN A 71 -3.12 -2.18 2.72
CA ASN A 71 -2.80 -1.91 1.33
C ASN A 71 -1.35 -1.49 1.09
N HIS A 72 -0.73 -0.75 2.01
CA HIS A 72 0.71 -0.46 1.91
C HIS A 72 1.55 -1.75 2.01
N ILE A 73 1.16 -2.68 2.88
CA ILE A 73 1.84 -3.99 2.98
C ILE A 73 1.54 -4.84 1.74
N SER A 74 0.31 -4.84 1.22
CA SER A 74 -0.02 -5.54 -0.04
C SER A 74 0.82 -5.05 -1.23
N ILE A 75 1.04 -3.74 -1.38
CA ILE A 75 1.86 -3.15 -2.45
C ILE A 75 3.30 -3.69 -2.41
N VAL A 76 3.90 -3.78 -1.23
CA VAL A 76 5.31 -4.16 -1.09
C VAL A 76 5.55 -5.65 -0.89
N THR A 77 4.50 -6.45 -0.64
CA THR A 77 4.62 -7.92 -0.49
C THR A 77 4.04 -8.68 -1.66
N GLY A 78 3.17 -8.05 -2.48
CA GLY A 78 2.42 -8.74 -3.52
C GLY A 78 1.40 -9.73 -2.98
N MET A 79 0.95 -9.58 -1.72
CA MET A 79 0.05 -10.51 -1.06
C MET A 79 -1.25 -9.81 -0.62
N TYR A 80 -2.33 -10.59 -0.52
CA TYR A 80 -3.57 -10.12 0.10
C TYR A 80 -3.45 -10.02 1.63
N PRO A 81 -4.26 -9.16 2.29
CA PRO A 81 -4.25 -9.00 3.75
C PRO A 81 -4.37 -10.30 4.54
N GLU A 82 -5.20 -11.24 4.09
CA GLU A 82 -5.34 -12.55 4.74
C GLU A 82 -4.04 -13.39 4.70
N HIS A 83 -3.16 -13.16 3.74
CA HIS A 83 -1.89 -13.87 3.57
C HIS A 83 -0.72 -13.17 4.25
N HIS A 84 -0.57 -11.84 4.11
CA HIS A 84 0.54 -11.12 4.76
C HIS A 84 0.29 -10.81 6.24
N GLY A 85 -0.93 -11.02 6.76
CA GLY A 85 -1.25 -11.00 8.19
C GLY A 85 -1.71 -9.67 8.75
N ILE A 86 -1.50 -8.55 8.08
CA ILE A 86 -2.01 -7.22 8.49
C ILE A 86 -3.42 -7.05 7.90
N ILE A 87 -4.41 -7.61 8.60
CA ILE A 87 -5.78 -7.74 8.10
C ILE A 87 -6.57 -6.43 8.13
N THR A 88 -6.26 -5.53 9.07
CA THR A 88 -6.81 -4.16 9.16
C THR A 88 -5.84 -3.26 9.90
N ASN A 89 -6.18 -1.99 10.13
CA ASN A 89 -5.33 -1.02 10.84
C ASN A 89 -5.19 -1.30 12.35
N GLY A 90 -6.08 -2.12 12.90
CA GLY A 90 -6.02 -2.59 14.28
C GLY A 90 -6.92 -3.81 14.46
N PHE A 91 -6.42 -4.88 15.05
CA PHE A 91 -7.17 -6.13 15.24
C PHE A 91 -6.68 -6.93 16.44
N PRO A 92 -7.60 -7.64 17.10
CA PRO A 92 -7.26 -8.54 18.20
C PRO A 92 -6.77 -9.91 17.69
N ASP A 93 -5.82 -10.47 18.41
CA ASP A 93 -5.56 -11.91 18.40
C ASP A 93 -6.26 -12.53 19.61
N TYR A 94 -7.46 -13.03 19.41
CA TYR A 94 -8.26 -13.63 20.49
C TYR A 94 -7.68 -14.94 21.03
N ILE A 95 -6.77 -15.59 20.27
CA ILE A 95 -6.14 -16.85 20.68
C ILE A 95 -5.02 -16.55 21.69
N ASN A 96 -4.17 -15.56 21.39
CA ASN A 96 -3.00 -15.25 22.20
C ASN A 96 -3.24 -14.07 23.15
N GLY A 97 -4.41 -13.44 23.15
CA GLY A 97 -4.76 -12.32 24.01
C GLY A 97 -3.96 -11.06 23.73
N THR A 98 -3.50 -10.86 22.48
CA THR A 98 -2.72 -9.69 22.05
C THR A 98 -3.49 -8.83 21.04
N TYR A 99 -3.02 -7.60 20.79
CA TYR A 99 -3.68 -6.66 19.90
C TYR A 99 -2.65 -5.98 18.99
N TYR A 100 -2.93 -5.94 17.69
CA TYR A 100 -2.20 -5.13 16.72
C TYR A 100 -2.86 -3.76 16.59
N SER A 101 -2.07 -2.70 16.53
CA SER A 101 -2.56 -1.35 16.21
C SER A 101 -1.50 -0.55 15.46
N MET A 102 -1.88 0.07 14.34
CA MET A 102 -1.01 1.01 13.63
C MET A 102 -0.58 2.20 14.49
N TYR A 103 -1.34 2.54 15.53
CA TYR A 103 -1.06 3.65 16.44
C TYR A 103 -0.16 3.28 17.62
N ASP A 104 0.02 1.98 17.90
CA ASP A 104 0.91 1.50 18.94
C ASP A 104 2.25 1.08 18.35
N SER A 105 3.30 1.85 18.64
CA SER A 105 4.64 1.63 18.10
C SER A 105 5.26 0.29 18.51
N ILE A 106 4.81 -0.33 19.61
CA ILE A 106 5.32 -1.63 20.06
C ILE A 106 4.70 -2.74 19.21
N SER A 107 3.36 -2.81 19.15
CA SER A 107 2.69 -3.85 18.38
C SER A 107 2.91 -3.69 16.87
N ARG A 108 2.89 -2.45 16.36
CA ARG A 108 3.15 -2.16 14.94
C ARG A 108 4.51 -2.67 14.45
N ARG A 109 5.52 -2.67 15.29
CA ARG A 109 6.89 -3.08 14.96
C ARG A 109 7.17 -4.55 15.26
N ASP A 110 6.25 -5.26 15.89
CA ASP A 110 6.42 -6.68 16.22
C ASP A 110 6.25 -7.54 14.95
N ALA A 111 7.34 -8.19 14.55
CA ALA A 111 7.43 -9.02 13.36
C ALA A 111 6.43 -10.18 13.32
N LYS A 112 5.89 -10.61 14.47
CA LYS A 112 4.92 -11.73 14.52
C LYS A 112 3.67 -11.49 13.68
N TRP A 113 3.30 -10.23 13.45
CA TRP A 113 2.12 -9.86 12.68
C TRP A 113 2.32 -9.94 11.16
N TYR A 114 3.56 -9.75 10.69
CA TYR A 114 3.92 -9.66 9.28
C TYR A 114 4.35 -11.02 8.74
N LYS A 115 3.54 -11.65 7.91
CA LYS A 115 3.80 -12.99 7.37
C LYS A 115 4.47 -12.97 5.99
N GLY A 116 4.29 -11.89 5.24
CA GLY A 116 4.91 -11.72 3.92
C GLY A 116 6.37 -11.26 4.00
N GLU A 117 7.05 -11.31 2.87
CA GLU A 117 8.37 -10.73 2.63
C GLU A 117 8.19 -9.42 1.84
N ALA A 118 8.53 -8.28 2.43
CA ALA A 118 8.42 -6.99 1.75
C ALA A 118 9.52 -6.85 0.68
N PHE A 119 9.28 -5.99 -0.33
CA PHE A 119 10.21 -5.84 -1.45
C PHE A 119 11.62 -5.44 -1.01
N TRP A 120 11.76 -4.59 0.01
CA TRP A 120 13.08 -4.27 0.55
C TRP A 120 13.81 -5.49 1.12
N GLU A 121 13.11 -6.44 1.75
CA GLU A 121 13.70 -7.69 2.22
C GLU A 121 14.18 -8.56 1.03
N THR A 122 13.30 -8.70 0.01
CA THR A 122 13.62 -9.43 -1.23
C THR A 122 14.82 -8.83 -1.98
N ALA A 123 14.89 -7.51 -2.06
CA ALA A 123 15.96 -6.77 -2.73
C ALA A 123 17.29 -6.88 -1.98
N GLU A 124 17.28 -6.64 -0.66
CA GLU A 124 18.48 -6.72 0.20
C GLU A 124 19.06 -8.12 0.22
N ARG A 125 18.25 -9.16 0.30
CA ARG A 125 18.67 -10.56 0.21
C ARG A 125 19.38 -10.89 -1.11
N GLN A 126 19.11 -10.10 -2.17
CA GLN A 126 19.74 -10.24 -3.49
C GLN A 126 20.75 -9.13 -3.78
N GLY A 127 21.27 -8.47 -2.73
CA GLY A 127 22.39 -7.53 -2.80
C GLY A 127 22.03 -6.12 -3.24
N ILE A 128 20.75 -5.74 -3.25
CA ILE A 128 20.27 -4.41 -3.59
C ILE A 128 19.99 -3.62 -2.32
N LYS A 129 20.75 -2.54 -2.08
CA LYS A 129 20.49 -1.65 -0.95
C LYS A 129 19.16 -0.91 -1.10
N THR A 130 18.42 -0.80 0.00
CA THR A 130 17.11 -0.16 0.02
C THR A 130 17.00 0.92 1.09
N ALA A 131 16.04 1.82 0.90
CA ALA A 131 15.72 2.84 1.89
C ALA A 131 14.21 3.04 2.01
N SER A 132 13.75 3.52 3.17
CA SER A 132 12.34 3.84 3.37
C SER A 132 12.16 5.10 4.19
N HIS A 133 11.39 6.05 3.64
CA HIS A 133 10.95 7.22 4.35
C HIS A 133 9.47 7.08 4.71
N PHE A 134 9.22 6.50 5.89
CA PHE A 134 7.89 6.37 6.52
C PHE A 134 6.93 5.33 5.91
N TRP A 135 7.35 4.45 5.04
CA TRP A 135 6.44 3.42 4.53
C TRP A 135 5.96 2.49 5.65
N PRO A 136 4.62 2.20 5.76
CA PRO A 136 4.11 1.25 6.74
C PRO A 136 4.85 -0.10 6.73
N GLY A 137 5.29 -0.55 7.90
CA GLY A 137 6.04 -1.81 8.06
C GLY A 137 7.55 -1.75 7.82
N CYS A 138 8.11 -0.57 7.43
CA CYS A 138 9.55 -0.46 7.22
C CYS A 138 10.38 -0.47 8.53
N ASP A 139 9.74 -0.32 9.67
CA ASP A 139 10.34 -0.21 11.00
C ASP A 139 10.14 -1.45 11.89
N VAL A 140 9.87 -2.61 11.27
CA VAL A 140 9.77 -3.91 11.97
C VAL A 140 11.08 -4.23 12.69
N THR A 141 11.01 -4.67 13.95
CA THR A 141 12.17 -4.76 14.85
C THR A 141 13.24 -5.80 14.53
N LEU A 142 13.00 -6.72 13.58
CA LEU A 142 14.01 -7.70 13.15
C LEU A 142 14.92 -7.10 12.08
N PRO A 143 16.26 -7.06 12.27
CA PRO A 143 17.20 -6.37 11.39
C PRO A 143 17.13 -6.78 9.90
N TYR A 144 16.83 -8.04 9.60
CA TYR A 144 16.70 -8.52 8.22
C TYR A 144 15.33 -8.22 7.59
N ARG A 145 14.42 -7.57 8.34
CA ARG A 145 13.06 -7.24 7.91
C ARG A 145 12.84 -5.75 7.66
N HIS A 146 13.86 -4.93 7.83
CA HIS A 146 13.79 -3.51 7.49
C HIS A 146 14.84 -3.12 6.44
N PRO A 147 14.64 -2.01 5.71
CA PRO A 147 15.64 -1.49 4.76
C PRO A 147 16.97 -1.14 5.43
N THR A 148 18.06 -1.08 4.65
CA THR A 148 19.39 -0.59 5.13
C THR A 148 19.27 0.80 5.75
N TYR A 149 18.47 1.70 5.14
CA TYR A 149 18.20 3.02 5.66
C TYR A 149 16.69 3.19 5.85
N TYR A 150 16.26 3.71 7.01
CA TYR A 150 14.85 4.04 7.20
C TYR A 150 14.66 5.12 8.25
N TYR A 151 13.52 5.80 8.17
CA TYR A 151 13.01 6.67 9.22
C TYR A 151 11.71 6.10 9.77
N GLU A 152 11.57 6.11 11.10
CA GLU A 152 10.30 5.86 11.77
C GLU A 152 9.34 7.01 11.49
N TYR A 153 8.05 6.69 11.30
CA TYR A 153 7.04 7.69 10.96
C TYR A 153 7.00 8.85 11.95
N ASN A 154 7.11 10.05 11.42
CA ASN A 154 6.95 11.31 12.14
C ASN A 154 6.22 12.33 11.26
N GLY A 155 4.90 12.45 11.42
CA GLY A 155 4.06 13.38 10.64
C GLY A 155 4.41 14.87 10.82
N LYS A 156 5.27 15.23 11.79
CA LYS A 156 5.74 16.62 11.98
C LYS A 156 6.85 17.03 10.99
N ILE A 157 7.49 16.06 10.30
CA ILE A 157 8.53 16.36 9.32
C ILE A 157 7.87 16.96 8.08
N PRO A 158 8.27 18.20 7.68
CA PRO A 158 7.73 18.85 6.48
C PRO A 158 7.95 18.02 5.21
N TYR A 159 7.01 18.00 4.28
CA TYR A 159 7.07 17.19 3.08
C TYR A 159 8.32 17.44 2.22
N ARG A 160 8.73 18.69 2.01
CA ARG A 160 9.99 19.00 1.30
C ARG A 160 11.20 18.38 2.00
N LYS A 161 11.23 18.39 3.33
CA LYS A 161 12.33 17.76 4.08
C LYS A 161 12.35 16.24 3.88
N ARG A 162 11.19 15.57 3.76
CA ARG A 162 11.12 14.15 3.42
C ARG A 162 11.76 13.87 2.04
N VAL A 163 11.50 14.75 1.06
CA VAL A 163 12.15 14.67 -0.26
C VAL A 163 13.66 14.90 -0.14
N ASP A 164 14.09 15.93 0.59
CA ASP A 164 15.51 16.24 0.78
C ASP A 164 16.26 15.05 1.43
N ASP A 165 15.64 14.34 2.36
CA ASP A 165 16.21 13.15 2.99
C ASP A 165 16.40 12.01 1.98
N VAL A 166 15.42 11.78 1.10
CA VAL A 166 15.54 10.81 -0.01
C VAL A 166 16.67 11.21 -0.95
N ILE A 167 16.75 12.50 -1.33
CA ILE A 167 17.80 13.01 -2.21
C ILE A 167 19.19 12.90 -1.55
N ASN A 168 19.29 13.06 -0.24
CA ASN A 168 20.55 12.84 0.47
C ASN A 168 21.00 11.39 0.41
N TRP A 169 20.10 10.40 0.48
CA TRP A 169 20.44 9.02 0.21
C TRP A 169 20.91 8.80 -1.23
N MET A 170 20.26 9.45 -2.20
CA MET A 170 20.63 9.38 -3.62
C MET A 170 22.02 10.03 -3.93
N LYS A 171 22.54 10.90 -3.06
CA LYS A 171 23.88 11.50 -3.17
C LYS A 171 25.00 10.63 -2.61
N LEU A 172 24.68 9.57 -1.89
CA LEU A 172 25.70 8.66 -1.34
C LEU A 172 26.57 8.04 -2.46
N PRO A 173 27.82 7.63 -2.16
CA PRO A 173 28.63 6.83 -3.09
C PRO A 173 27.85 5.64 -3.62
N TYR A 174 28.16 5.18 -4.84
CA TYR A 174 27.37 4.17 -5.54
C TYR A 174 27.19 2.87 -4.72
N ASP A 175 28.23 2.42 -4.04
CA ASP A 175 28.23 1.23 -3.19
C ASP A 175 27.43 1.37 -1.88
N GLN A 176 27.11 2.60 -1.48
CA GLN A 176 26.29 2.91 -0.30
C GLN A 176 24.89 3.38 -0.68
N ARG A 177 24.69 3.81 -1.92
CA ARG A 177 23.45 4.41 -2.41
C ARG A 177 22.35 3.35 -2.49
N PRO A 178 21.15 3.62 -1.91
CA PRO A 178 20.00 2.74 -2.10
C PRO A 178 19.49 2.83 -3.54
N HIS A 179 19.15 1.68 -4.11
CA HIS A 179 18.59 1.59 -5.45
C HIS A 179 17.07 1.52 -5.46
N PHE A 180 16.46 1.03 -4.38
CA PHE A 180 15.03 1.09 -4.15
C PHE A 180 14.74 1.97 -2.93
N ILE A 181 13.85 2.93 -3.11
CA ILE A 181 13.48 3.88 -2.04
C ILE A 181 11.95 3.97 -1.99
N THR A 182 11.36 3.88 -0.81
CA THR A 182 9.95 4.19 -0.59
C THR A 182 9.79 5.53 0.13
N SER A 183 8.70 6.26 -0.17
CA SER A 183 8.37 7.53 0.48
C SER A 183 6.86 7.69 0.63
N TYR A 184 6.40 8.24 1.77
CA TYR A 184 5.00 8.30 2.15
C TYR A 184 4.56 9.69 2.55
N PHE A 185 3.32 10.07 2.13
CA PHE A 185 2.70 11.37 2.39
C PHE A 185 1.20 11.21 2.63
N GLU A 186 0.70 11.76 3.73
CA GLU A 186 -0.64 11.51 4.27
C GLU A 186 -1.70 12.60 3.97
N SER A 187 -1.38 13.66 3.22
CA SER A 187 -2.22 14.85 3.14
C SER A 187 -3.63 14.60 2.63
N THR A 188 -3.77 13.83 1.54
CA THR A 188 -5.08 13.57 0.91
C THR A 188 -5.99 12.73 1.77
N ASP A 189 -5.47 11.77 2.52
CA ASP A 189 -6.24 11.00 3.49
C ASP A 189 -6.77 11.88 4.63
N THR A 190 -5.87 12.66 5.23
CA THR A 190 -6.21 13.58 6.34
C THR A 190 -7.30 14.58 5.95
N TYR A 191 -7.17 15.21 4.78
CA TYR A 191 -8.16 16.16 4.30
C TYR A 191 -9.46 15.48 3.85
N GLY A 192 -9.35 14.28 3.25
CA GLY A 192 -10.48 13.45 2.86
C GLY A 192 -11.38 13.10 4.04
N HIS A 193 -10.82 12.59 5.12
CA HIS A 193 -11.56 12.30 6.35
C HIS A 193 -12.23 13.54 6.94
N ARG A 194 -11.49 14.66 6.99
CA ARG A 194 -11.96 15.87 7.67
C ARG A 194 -13.02 16.64 6.88
N TYR A 195 -12.82 16.79 5.59
CA TYR A 195 -13.62 17.67 4.74
C TYR A 195 -14.47 16.95 3.72
N GLY A 196 -14.16 15.69 3.42
CA GLY A 196 -14.75 14.89 2.37
C GLY A 196 -13.95 14.97 1.05
N PRO A 197 -14.08 13.92 0.21
CA PRO A 197 -13.30 13.81 -1.03
C PRO A 197 -13.70 14.83 -2.11
N ASP A 198 -14.87 15.46 -2.00
CA ASP A 198 -15.39 16.39 -3.01
C ASP A 198 -15.40 17.85 -2.52
N SER A 199 -14.76 18.12 -1.38
CA SER A 199 -14.70 19.45 -0.79
C SER A 199 -13.67 20.35 -1.51
N PRO A 200 -13.80 21.68 -1.42
CA PRO A 200 -12.74 22.59 -1.90
C PRO A 200 -11.40 22.43 -1.19
N GLU A 201 -11.45 22.02 0.09
CA GLU A 201 -10.25 21.86 0.93
C GLU A 201 -9.37 20.70 0.48
N ILE A 202 -9.93 19.63 -0.07
CA ILE A 202 -9.15 18.51 -0.60
C ILE A 202 -8.28 18.94 -1.79
N ASN A 203 -8.72 19.95 -2.58
CA ASN A 203 -7.94 20.45 -3.70
C ASN A 203 -6.61 21.04 -3.27
N PHE A 204 -6.54 21.64 -2.06
CA PHE A 204 -5.27 22.09 -1.49
C PHE A 204 -4.31 20.91 -1.26
N ALA A 205 -4.79 19.82 -0.67
CA ALA A 205 -3.97 18.62 -0.42
C ALA A 205 -3.49 17.96 -1.73
N ILE A 206 -4.37 17.90 -2.74
CA ILE A 206 -4.04 17.38 -4.07
C ILE A 206 -2.93 18.21 -4.72
N ALA A 207 -3.10 19.54 -4.80
CA ALA A 207 -2.11 20.44 -5.38
C ALA A 207 -0.79 20.44 -4.60
N GLN A 208 -0.85 20.32 -3.27
CA GLN A 208 0.34 20.18 -2.42
C GLN A 208 1.14 18.93 -2.78
N LEU A 209 0.49 17.76 -2.93
CA LEU A 209 1.17 16.52 -3.26
C LEU A 209 1.70 16.51 -4.70
N ASP A 210 0.99 17.11 -5.64
CA ASP A 210 1.50 17.35 -6.99
C ASP A 210 2.77 18.24 -6.96
N SER A 211 2.78 19.29 -6.15
CA SER A 211 3.97 20.14 -5.95
C SER A 211 5.16 19.37 -5.37
N ILE A 212 4.90 18.41 -4.48
CA ILE A 212 5.95 17.52 -3.92
C ILE A 212 6.52 16.61 -5.02
N LEU A 213 5.67 16.10 -5.91
CA LEU A 213 6.12 15.33 -7.07
C LEU A 213 7.02 16.20 -8.00
N GLY A 214 6.64 17.43 -8.29
CA GLY A 214 7.46 18.38 -9.02
C GLY A 214 8.81 18.66 -8.34
N TYR A 215 8.81 18.73 -7.01
CA TYR A 215 10.03 18.92 -6.23
C TYR A 215 10.97 17.72 -6.30
N TYR A 216 10.45 16.48 -6.37
CA TYR A 216 11.27 15.28 -6.67
C TYR A 216 11.96 15.41 -8.04
N PHE A 217 11.22 15.82 -9.09
CA PHE A 217 11.81 16.00 -10.43
C PHE A 217 12.92 17.05 -10.43
N GLU A 218 12.69 18.20 -9.79
CA GLU A 218 13.68 19.27 -9.65
C GLU A 218 14.95 18.76 -8.97
N LYS A 219 14.81 18.13 -7.81
CA LYS A 219 15.95 17.68 -6.99
C LYS A 219 16.73 16.53 -7.63
N LEU A 220 16.07 15.60 -8.30
CA LEU A 220 16.73 14.54 -9.06
C LEU A 220 17.49 15.10 -10.28
N LYS A 221 16.95 16.13 -10.94
CA LYS A 221 17.63 16.83 -12.02
C LYS A 221 18.88 17.57 -11.54
N GLU A 222 18.84 18.25 -10.39
CA GLU A 222 19.99 18.92 -9.78
C GLU A 222 21.18 17.98 -9.54
N ILE A 223 20.92 16.72 -9.24
CA ILE A 223 21.95 15.69 -9.00
C ILE A 223 22.22 14.78 -10.22
N ASN A 224 21.66 15.12 -11.40
CA ASN A 224 21.79 14.39 -12.66
C ASN A 224 21.34 12.91 -12.60
N LEU A 225 20.31 12.61 -11.80
CA LEU A 225 19.74 11.26 -11.66
C LEU A 225 18.29 11.15 -12.17
N LEU A 226 17.65 12.22 -12.63
CA LEU A 226 16.26 12.17 -13.09
C LEU A 226 16.07 11.16 -14.24
N ASP A 227 16.91 11.22 -15.26
CA ASP A 227 16.79 10.36 -16.46
C ASP A 227 17.14 8.89 -16.21
N SER A 228 17.81 8.59 -15.10
CA SER A 228 18.19 7.23 -14.70
C SER A 228 17.31 6.65 -13.60
N THR A 229 16.35 7.43 -13.08
CA THR A 229 15.48 7.00 -11.97
C THR A 229 14.07 6.68 -12.48
N ASN A 230 13.55 5.55 -12.08
CA ASN A 230 12.14 5.22 -12.25
C ASN A 230 11.37 5.77 -11.04
N ILE A 231 10.35 6.57 -11.30
CA ILE A 231 9.45 7.10 -10.27
C ILE A 231 8.10 6.44 -10.44
N ILE A 232 7.59 5.81 -9.40
CA ILE A 232 6.27 5.20 -9.36
C ILE A 232 5.48 5.89 -8.26
N VAL A 233 4.33 6.47 -8.60
CA VAL A 233 3.43 7.13 -7.65
C VAL A 233 2.17 6.29 -7.53
N VAL A 234 1.83 5.93 -6.29
CA VAL A 234 0.67 5.10 -5.96
C VAL A 234 -0.17 5.74 -4.85
N SER A 235 -1.38 5.23 -4.67
CA SER A 235 -2.15 5.41 -3.44
C SER A 235 -2.65 4.04 -2.97
N ASP A 236 -2.71 3.87 -1.69
CA ASP A 236 -3.17 2.65 -1.02
C ASP A 236 -4.68 2.45 -1.12
N HIS A 237 -5.47 3.55 -1.15
CA HIS A 237 -6.92 3.55 -1.34
C HIS A 237 -7.41 4.91 -1.84
N GLY A 238 -8.70 4.98 -2.10
CA GLY A 238 -9.44 6.22 -2.34
C GLY A 238 -10.18 6.70 -1.10
N MET A 239 -11.32 7.38 -1.30
CA MET A 239 -12.13 8.01 -0.25
C MET A 239 -13.56 8.22 -0.74
N THR A 240 -14.57 7.97 0.12
CA THR A 240 -15.96 8.30 -0.18
C THR A 240 -16.58 9.23 0.87
N ASN A 241 -17.66 9.93 0.50
CA ASN A 241 -18.37 10.80 1.43
C ASN A 241 -19.21 10.00 2.41
N VAL A 242 -19.09 10.29 3.70
CA VAL A 242 -19.92 9.73 4.78
C VAL A 242 -20.74 10.79 5.47
N SER A 243 -21.78 10.36 6.18
CA SER A 243 -22.71 11.26 6.88
C SER A 243 -23.30 10.58 8.11
N THR A 244 -23.46 11.34 9.18
CA THR A 244 -24.17 10.91 10.40
C THR A 244 -25.64 10.55 10.19
N LYS A 245 -26.17 10.83 8.98
CA LYS A 245 -27.52 10.41 8.56
C LYS A 245 -27.54 9.03 7.86
N ARG A 246 -26.38 8.54 7.44
CA ARG A 246 -26.20 7.23 6.78
C ARG A 246 -25.44 6.29 7.72
N VAL A 247 -26.10 5.89 8.81
CA VAL A 247 -25.51 5.09 9.88
C VAL A 247 -26.38 3.87 10.18
N VAL A 248 -25.73 2.72 10.27
CA VAL A 248 -26.29 1.48 10.84
C VAL A 248 -25.75 1.34 12.25
N ASN A 249 -26.60 1.48 13.26
CA ASN A 249 -26.20 1.28 14.65
C ASN A 249 -26.30 -0.22 15.00
N ILE A 250 -25.15 -0.88 15.08
CA ILE A 250 -25.06 -2.32 15.30
C ILE A 250 -25.54 -2.74 16.70
N GLU A 251 -25.31 -1.91 17.73
CA GLU A 251 -25.72 -2.20 19.11
C GLU A 251 -27.24 -2.24 19.28
N LYS A 252 -27.96 -1.40 18.51
CA LYS A 252 -29.44 -1.43 18.51
C LYS A 252 -29.98 -2.70 17.87
N ILE A 253 -29.33 -3.20 16.81
CA ILE A 253 -29.75 -4.42 16.14
C ILE A 253 -29.46 -5.65 17.02
N LEU A 254 -28.32 -5.63 17.71
CA LEU A 254 -27.83 -6.73 18.53
C LEU A 254 -28.05 -6.55 20.04
N GLU A 255 -29.07 -5.75 20.42
CA GLU A 255 -29.42 -5.60 21.83
C GLU A 255 -29.71 -6.94 22.48
N GLY A 256 -29.05 -7.20 23.62
CA GLY A 256 -29.17 -8.47 24.37
C GLY A 256 -28.30 -9.64 23.86
N TYR A 257 -27.50 -9.45 22.83
CA TYR A 257 -26.53 -10.44 22.35
C TYR A 257 -25.13 -10.18 22.89
N GLY A 258 -24.38 -11.24 23.20
CA GLY A 258 -22.99 -11.16 23.64
C GLY A 258 -22.02 -11.27 22.47
N TYR A 259 -21.20 -10.25 22.26
CA TYR A 259 -20.15 -10.21 21.24
C TYR A 259 -19.08 -9.16 21.55
N ARG A 260 -17.92 -9.29 20.91
CA ARG A 260 -16.89 -8.25 20.81
C ARG A 260 -16.84 -7.75 19.38
N ASN A 261 -16.62 -6.47 19.18
CA ASN A 261 -16.46 -5.89 17.85
C ASN A 261 -15.06 -5.32 17.65
N ASN A 262 -14.62 -5.33 16.41
CA ASN A 262 -13.42 -4.67 15.96
C ASN A 262 -13.71 -3.86 14.69
N ASP A 263 -13.02 -2.74 14.51
CA ASP A 263 -13.22 -1.76 13.45
C ASP A 263 -14.61 -1.08 13.50
N LYS A 264 -14.91 -0.22 12.55
CA LYS A 264 -16.14 0.58 12.46
C LYS A 264 -16.23 1.27 11.10
N GLY A 265 -17.34 1.92 10.84
CA GLY A 265 -17.55 2.69 9.62
C GLY A 265 -17.80 1.80 8.41
N PRO A 266 -16.87 1.70 7.45
CA PRO A 266 -17.03 0.92 6.22
C PRO A 266 -17.27 -0.56 6.42
N PHE A 267 -16.63 -1.15 7.42
CA PHE A 267 -16.86 -2.53 7.81
C PHE A 267 -16.62 -2.73 9.31
N MET A 268 -17.17 -3.79 9.85
CA MET A 268 -17.01 -4.17 11.24
C MET A 268 -16.88 -5.69 11.35
N GLU A 269 -15.94 -6.12 12.17
CA GLU A 269 -15.74 -7.51 12.52
C GLU A 269 -16.42 -7.80 13.86
N LEU A 270 -17.12 -8.92 13.97
CA LEU A 270 -17.76 -9.36 15.21
C LEU A 270 -17.26 -10.74 15.62
N GLU A 271 -16.83 -10.84 16.86
CA GLU A 271 -16.50 -12.11 17.51
C GLU A 271 -17.61 -12.44 18.53
N PRO A 272 -18.58 -13.31 18.16
CA PRO A 272 -19.67 -13.73 19.02
C PRO A 272 -19.20 -14.52 20.24
N ASP A 273 -19.86 -14.32 21.38
CA ASP A 273 -19.67 -15.19 22.53
C ASP A 273 -20.08 -16.63 22.21
N SER A 274 -19.64 -17.59 23.05
CA SER A 274 -19.92 -19.01 22.84
C SER A 274 -21.42 -19.28 22.65
N GLY A 275 -21.77 -19.99 21.57
CA GLY A 275 -23.16 -20.32 21.22
C GLY A 275 -23.99 -19.20 20.61
N GLN A 276 -23.41 -17.99 20.39
CA GLN A 276 -24.14 -16.85 19.83
C GLN A 276 -23.99 -16.69 18.30
N LEU A 277 -23.03 -17.36 17.67
CA LEU A 277 -22.67 -17.16 16.26
C LEU A 277 -23.89 -17.13 15.32
N ASN A 278 -24.67 -18.21 15.29
CA ASN A 278 -25.82 -18.30 14.38
C ASN A 278 -26.94 -17.34 14.75
N LYS A 279 -27.14 -17.05 16.04
CA LYS A 279 -28.17 -16.11 16.50
C LYS A 279 -27.86 -14.69 16.04
N ILE A 280 -26.61 -14.24 16.23
CA ILE A 280 -26.14 -12.91 15.81
C ILE A 280 -26.17 -12.81 14.28
N TYR A 281 -25.64 -13.82 13.57
CA TYR A 281 -25.67 -13.85 12.11
C TYR A 281 -27.10 -13.74 11.56
N ASN A 282 -28.04 -14.56 12.04
CA ASN A 282 -29.42 -14.53 11.58
C ASN A 282 -30.09 -13.19 11.90
N LYS A 283 -29.86 -12.65 13.11
CA LYS A 283 -30.41 -11.34 13.50
C LYS A 283 -29.93 -10.22 12.59
N LEU A 284 -28.64 -10.21 12.23
CA LEU A 284 -28.06 -9.24 11.28
C LEU A 284 -28.63 -9.48 9.88
N LYS A 285 -28.77 -10.75 9.45
CA LYS A 285 -29.29 -11.10 8.12
C LYS A 285 -30.74 -10.67 7.93
N GLU A 286 -31.57 -10.85 8.94
CA GLU A 286 -32.98 -10.40 8.96
C GLU A 286 -33.14 -8.87 8.90
N ASN A 287 -32.13 -8.14 9.39
CA ASN A 287 -32.12 -6.68 9.43
C ASN A 287 -31.16 -6.06 8.37
N GLU A 288 -30.75 -6.83 7.37
CA GLU A 288 -29.79 -6.41 6.36
C GLU A 288 -30.34 -5.25 5.52
N ASN A 289 -29.89 -4.04 5.83
CA ASN A 289 -30.27 -2.81 5.17
C ASN A 289 -29.09 -1.83 5.17
N HIS A 290 -28.61 -1.43 4.00
CA HIS A 290 -27.40 -0.63 3.79
C HIS A 290 -26.11 -1.27 4.31
N TYR A 291 -26.11 -2.58 4.54
CA TYR A 291 -24.94 -3.41 4.80
C TYR A 291 -25.16 -4.83 4.29
N ARG A 292 -24.11 -5.60 4.23
CA ARG A 292 -24.11 -7.05 4.01
C ARG A 292 -23.41 -7.73 5.17
N VAL A 293 -23.95 -8.87 5.61
CA VAL A 293 -23.36 -9.69 6.65
C VAL A 293 -22.95 -11.05 6.10
N TYR A 294 -21.76 -11.50 6.51
CA TYR A 294 -21.19 -12.79 6.15
C TYR A 294 -20.65 -13.46 7.41
N LYS A 295 -20.75 -14.78 7.48
CA LYS A 295 -19.81 -15.55 8.30
C LYS A 295 -18.45 -15.51 7.60
N ARG A 296 -17.34 -15.59 8.34
CA ARG A 296 -16.00 -15.52 7.76
C ARG A 296 -15.81 -16.49 6.58
N GLU A 297 -16.27 -17.73 6.75
CA GLU A 297 -16.18 -18.79 5.72
C GLU A 297 -17.02 -18.51 4.47
N ASP A 298 -18.05 -17.66 4.59
CA ASP A 298 -18.99 -17.33 3.50
C ASP A 298 -18.67 -15.96 2.85
N VAL A 299 -17.59 -15.31 3.27
CA VAL A 299 -17.14 -14.04 2.64
C VAL A 299 -16.84 -14.30 1.16
N PRO A 300 -17.40 -13.49 0.22
CA PRO A 300 -17.17 -13.68 -1.21
C PRO A 300 -15.68 -13.78 -1.55
N ALA A 301 -15.32 -14.78 -2.36
CA ALA A 301 -13.92 -15.12 -2.65
C ALA A 301 -13.10 -13.97 -3.23
N TYR A 302 -13.74 -13.02 -3.93
CA TYR A 302 -13.05 -11.88 -4.54
C TYR A 302 -12.49 -10.87 -3.51
N PHE A 303 -12.97 -10.91 -2.26
CA PHE A 303 -12.41 -10.09 -1.18
C PHE A 303 -11.07 -10.63 -0.68
N HIS A 304 -10.78 -11.92 -0.87
CA HIS A 304 -9.59 -12.55 -0.28
C HIS A 304 -9.45 -12.23 1.21
N PHE A 305 -10.54 -12.47 1.96
CA PHE A 305 -10.66 -12.08 3.36
C PHE A 305 -11.46 -13.13 4.18
N SER A 306 -11.01 -14.37 4.13
CA SER A 306 -11.68 -15.52 4.81
C SER A 306 -10.71 -16.51 5.46
N ASN A 307 -9.47 -16.61 4.98
CA ASN A 307 -8.55 -17.70 5.33
C ASN A 307 -7.58 -17.37 6.47
N ASN A 308 -7.66 -16.20 7.09
CA ASN A 308 -6.80 -15.84 8.21
C ASN A 308 -7.53 -16.02 9.55
N PRO A 309 -6.97 -16.75 10.54
CA PRO A 309 -7.60 -16.99 11.84
C PRO A 309 -7.79 -15.70 12.68
N LEU A 310 -7.07 -14.63 12.36
CA LEU A 310 -7.23 -13.33 13.02
C LEU A 310 -8.48 -12.57 12.57
N ILE A 311 -9.07 -12.94 11.42
CA ILE A 311 -10.35 -12.39 10.95
C ILE A 311 -11.46 -12.96 11.86
N SER A 312 -12.32 -12.08 12.40
CA SER A 312 -13.41 -12.49 13.29
C SER A 312 -14.48 -13.32 12.55
N LYS A 313 -15.32 -14.01 13.31
CA LYS A 313 -16.29 -15.00 12.77
C LYS A 313 -17.42 -14.38 11.94
N ILE A 314 -17.77 -13.12 12.16
CA ILE A 314 -18.79 -12.41 11.39
C ILE A 314 -18.18 -11.13 10.85
N ILE A 315 -18.42 -10.87 9.56
CA ILE A 315 -18.01 -9.68 8.84
C ILE A 315 -19.25 -8.92 8.39
N VAL A 316 -19.34 -7.65 8.74
CA VAL A 316 -20.41 -6.73 8.33
C VAL A 316 -19.79 -5.65 7.47
N ILE A 317 -20.22 -5.54 6.20
CA ILE A 317 -19.68 -4.58 5.23
C ILE A 317 -20.77 -3.59 4.88
N ALA A 318 -20.51 -2.30 5.09
CA ALA A 318 -21.45 -1.23 4.77
C ALA A 318 -21.57 -1.02 3.24
N GLU A 319 -22.71 -0.59 2.81
CA GLU A 319 -22.91 0.00 1.48
C GLU A 319 -22.07 1.29 1.37
N ASN A 320 -21.55 1.59 0.18
CA ASN A 320 -20.67 2.75 -0.02
C ASN A 320 -21.27 4.06 0.52
N GLY A 321 -20.51 4.72 1.39
CA GLY A 321 -20.92 5.96 2.07
C GLY A 321 -21.83 5.78 3.29
N TRP A 322 -22.16 4.54 3.68
CA TRP A 322 -22.81 4.22 4.96
C TRP A 322 -21.76 3.81 6.00
N SER A 323 -22.07 4.01 7.27
CA SER A 323 -21.19 3.69 8.39
C SER A 323 -21.88 2.73 9.36
N ILE A 324 -21.18 1.65 9.73
CA ILE A 324 -21.57 0.72 10.78
C ILE A 324 -20.94 1.21 12.08
N GLU A 325 -21.76 1.57 13.06
CA GLU A 325 -21.32 2.25 14.28
C GLU A 325 -21.90 1.59 15.54
N THR A 326 -21.14 1.68 16.62
CA THR A 326 -21.65 1.55 17.99
C THR A 326 -22.16 2.90 18.48
N ASN A 327 -22.82 2.97 19.65
CA ASN A 327 -23.21 4.24 20.25
C ASN A 327 -22.00 5.15 20.50
N LYS A 328 -20.86 4.55 20.95
CA LYS A 328 -19.62 5.26 21.19
C LYS A 328 -19.00 5.81 19.90
N THR A 329 -18.87 4.97 18.88
CA THR A 329 -18.21 5.38 17.63
C THR A 329 -19.04 6.36 16.83
N LEU A 330 -20.39 6.29 16.92
CA LEU A 330 -21.28 7.31 16.38
C LEU A 330 -21.10 8.66 17.08
N HIS A 331 -20.97 8.66 18.42
CA HIS A 331 -20.66 9.89 19.15
C HIS A 331 -19.34 10.50 18.67
N ASP A 332 -18.30 9.68 18.49
CA ASP A 332 -17.00 10.12 17.99
C ASP A 332 -17.11 10.69 16.57
N MET A 333 -17.83 10.03 15.66
CA MET A 333 -18.09 10.51 14.30
C MET A 333 -18.73 11.91 14.29
N ILE A 334 -19.72 12.14 15.16
CA ILE A 334 -20.39 13.43 15.33
C ILE A 334 -19.41 14.47 15.88
N LYS A 335 -18.68 14.13 16.94
CA LYS A 335 -17.73 15.00 17.62
C LYS A 335 -16.61 15.47 16.67
N TRP A 336 -16.04 14.56 15.89
CA TRP A 336 -14.95 14.84 14.97
C TRP A 336 -15.40 15.36 13.61
N LYS A 337 -16.74 15.40 13.36
CA LYS A 337 -17.34 15.87 12.10
C LYS A 337 -16.76 15.17 10.87
N THR A 338 -16.51 13.86 10.99
CA THR A 338 -15.99 13.04 9.90
C THR A 338 -16.86 13.16 8.65
N LYS A 339 -16.26 13.45 7.50
CA LYS A 339 -16.92 13.70 6.21
C LYS A 339 -16.56 12.69 5.13
N GLY A 340 -15.41 12.05 5.23
CA GLY A 340 -14.97 10.99 4.34
C GLY A 340 -14.50 9.78 5.11
N ASP A 341 -14.62 8.60 4.47
CA ASP A 341 -14.10 7.33 5.00
C ASP A 341 -13.76 6.38 3.85
N HIS A 342 -13.00 5.34 4.18
CA HIS A 342 -12.53 4.29 3.29
C HIS A 342 -12.44 2.96 4.04
N GLY A 343 -12.38 1.83 3.32
CA GLY A 343 -12.43 0.49 3.92
C GLY A 343 -13.57 -0.36 3.36
N TYR A 344 -14.34 0.18 2.43
CA TYR A 344 -15.47 -0.47 1.75
C TYR A 344 -15.01 -1.56 0.78
N ASP A 345 -15.99 -2.19 0.13
CA ASP A 345 -15.75 -3.10 -0.99
C ASP A 345 -14.83 -2.45 -2.02
N ASN A 346 -13.75 -3.11 -2.34
CA ASN A 346 -12.69 -2.63 -3.23
C ASN A 346 -13.07 -2.61 -4.72
N TYR A 347 -14.27 -3.04 -5.08
CA TYR A 347 -14.83 -2.86 -6.41
C TYR A 347 -15.55 -1.52 -6.59
N TRP A 348 -15.84 -0.79 -5.52
CA TRP A 348 -16.27 0.61 -5.65
C TRP A 348 -15.10 1.46 -6.14
N MET A 349 -15.34 2.21 -7.23
CA MET A 349 -14.30 3.08 -7.80
C MET A 349 -13.80 4.12 -6.79
N ASP A 350 -14.67 4.62 -5.90
CA ASP A 350 -14.28 5.54 -4.83
C ASP A 350 -13.17 5.00 -3.92
N MET A 351 -13.02 3.68 -3.85
CA MET A 351 -12.00 3.01 -3.04
C MET A 351 -10.67 2.81 -3.79
N ASN A 352 -10.64 3.09 -5.07
CA ASN A 352 -9.42 2.94 -5.87
C ASN A 352 -8.52 4.17 -5.74
N GLY A 353 -7.21 3.91 -5.62
CA GLY A 353 -6.16 4.91 -5.68
C GLY A 353 -5.64 5.17 -7.09
N ILE A 354 -4.43 5.71 -7.18
CA ILE A 354 -3.74 6.05 -8.42
C ILE A 354 -2.53 5.12 -8.67
N PHE A 355 -2.17 4.98 -9.96
CA PHE A 355 -0.88 4.46 -10.40
C PHE A 355 -0.35 5.31 -11.56
N TYR A 356 0.79 5.94 -11.34
CA TYR A 356 1.52 6.73 -12.33
C TYR A 356 3.00 6.32 -12.29
N ALA A 357 3.63 6.16 -13.44
CA ALA A 357 5.03 5.74 -13.49
C ALA A 357 5.79 6.41 -14.64
N ILE A 358 7.01 6.87 -14.38
CA ILE A 358 7.89 7.49 -15.37
C ILE A 358 9.33 7.03 -15.13
N GLY A 359 10.11 6.93 -16.18
CA GLY A 359 11.54 6.60 -16.11
C GLY A 359 11.99 5.63 -17.19
N PRO A 360 13.26 5.22 -17.14
CA PRO A 360 13.85 4.39 -18.19
C PRO A 360 13.18 3.05 -18.43
N ALA A 361 12.55 2.44 -17.42
CA ALA A 361 11.87 1.15 -17.55
C ALA A 361 10.50 1.24 -18.23
N PHE A 362 9.85 2.39 -18.20
CA PHE A 362 8.44 2.55 -18.58
C PHE A 362 8.23 3.01 -20.01
N LYS A 363 7.13 2.59 -20.62
CA LYS A 363 6.62 3.15 -21.88
C LYS A 363 6.29 4.63 -21.70
N LYS A 364 6.20 5.36 -22.81
CA LYS A 364 5.81 6.78 -22.81
C LYS A 364 4.40 6.95 -23.36
N ASN A 365 3.66 7.93 -22.83
CA ASN A 365 2.28 8.24 -23.23
C ASN A 365 1.42 6.97 -23.34
N TYR A 366 1.50 6.13 -22.29
CA TYR A 366 0.85 4.83 -22.30
C TYR A 366 -0.19 4.75 -21.18
N GLN A 367 -1.46 4.72 -21.57
CA GLN A 367 -2.58 4.66 -20.65
C GLN A 367 -3.12 3.22 -20.58
N VAL A 368 -3.44 2.78 -19.35
CA VAL A 368 -3.93 1.42 -19.10
C VAL A 368 -5.20 1.44 -18.25
N GLY A 369 -5.89 0.31 -18.20
CA GLY A 369 -7.04 0.10 -17.33
C GLY A 369 -6.67 0.08 -15.84
N THR A 370 -7.57 -0.45 -15.02
CA THR A 370 -7.32 -0.64 -13.59
C THR A 370 -6.24 -1.70 -13.36
N ILE A 371 -5.24 -1.39 -12.54
CA ILE A 371 -4.17 -2.28 -12.07
C ILE A 371 -4.51 -2.72 -10.64
N ASN A 372 -4.15 -3.93 -10.23
CA ASN A 372 -4.26 -4.36 -8.84
C ASN A 372 -2.98 -4.00 -8.07
N ASN A 373 -3.10 -3.52 -6.86
CA ASN A 373 -1.96 -3.05 -6.07
C ASN A 373 -0.94 -4.17 -5.74
N ILE A 374 -1.40 -5.42 -5.58
CA ILE A 374 -0.52 -6.58 -5.37
C ILE A 374 0.39 -6.90 -6.55
N ASP A 375 0.06 -6.43 -7.76
CA ASP A 375 0.87 -6.67 -8.95
C ASP A 375 2.13 -5.77 -9.03
N ILE A 376 2.23 -4.76 -8.15
CA ILE A 376 3.39 -3.85 -8.06
C ILE A 376 4.64 -4.58 -7.58
N TYR A 377 4.53 -5.49 -6.61
CA TYR A 377 5.68 -6.25 -6.12
C TYR A 377 6.38 -7.07 -7.23
N PRO A 378 5.69 -7.93 -8.01
CA PRO A 378 6.36 -8.63 -9.12
C PRO A 378 6.83 -7.68 -10.23
N LEU A 379 6.19 -6.53 -10.46
CA LEU A 379 6.68 -5.50 -11.38
C LEU A 379 8.04 -4.96 -10.91
N LEU A 380 8.21 -4.66 -9.63
CA LEU A 380 9.47 -4.21 -9.04
C LEU A 380 10.54 -5.30 -9.20
N CYS A 381 10.23 -6.56 -8.92
CA CYS A 381 11.15 -7.68 -9.14
C CYS A 381 11.61 -7.76 -10.60
N LYS A 382 10.71 -7.54 -11.57
CA LYS A 382 11.04 -7.50 -12.99
C LYS A 382 11.97 -6.34 -13.35
N ILE A 383 11.71 -5.13 -12.83
CA ILE A 383 12.56 -3.95 -13.07
C ILE A 383 13.98 -4.17 -12.57
N PHE A 384 14.12 -4.77 -11.39
CA PHE A 384 15.45 -5.08 -10.80
C PHE A 384 16.09 -6.36 -11.30
N ASN A 385 15.36 -7.16 -12.11
CA ASN A 385 15.78 -8.48 -12.57
C ASN A 385 16.19 -9.41 -11.42
N ILE A 386 15.35 -9.45 -10.37
CA ILE A 386 15.51 -10.30 -9.19
C ILE A 386 14.34 -11.28 -9.06
N PHE A 387 14.58 -12.36 -8.30
CA PHE A 387 13.56 -13.38 -8.06
C PHE A 387 12.56 -12.93 -7.00
N PRO A 388 11.25 -12.97 -7.27
CA PRO A 388 10.23 -12.69 -6.27
C PRO A 388 10.18 -13.78 -5.20
N ASN A 389 9.57 -13.47 -4.05
CA ASN A 389 9.12 -14.49 -3.12
C ASN A 389 8.07 -15.38 -3.82
N PRO A 390 8.19 -16.72 -3.77
CA PRO A 390 7.25 -17.62 -4.46
C PRO A 390 5.83 -17.64 -3.88
N LEU A 391 5.63 -17.08 -2.69
CA LEU A 391 4.34 -17.10 -1.97
C LEU A 391 3.50 -15.83 -2.17
N ILE A 392 3.63 -15.18 -3.32
CA ILE A 392 2.87 -13.97 -3.65
C ILE A 392 1.56 -14.29 -4.38
N ASP A 393 0.58 -13.41 -4.25
CA ASP A 393 -0.70 -13.43 -4.99
C ASP A 393 -0.64 -12.56 -6.25
N GLY A 394 0.26 -11.59 -6.26
CA GLY A 394 0.50 -10.68 -7.37
C GLY A 394 1.04 -11.41 -8.61
N ARG A 395 0.63 -10.93 -9.79
CA ARG A 395 0.95 -11.58 -11.07
C ARG A 395 1.60 -10.58 -12.02
N LEU A 396 2.82 -10.90 -12.47
CA LEU A 396 3.57 -10.06 -13.40
C LEU A 396 2.87 -9.90 -14.75
N ASP A 397 2.28 -10.98 -15.28
CA ASP A 397 1.60 -11.00 -16.58
C ASP A 397 0.41 -10.03 -16.69
N ARG A 398 -0.12 -9.57 -15.54
CA ARG A 398 -1.19 -8.57 -15.48
C ARG A 398 -0.71 -7.13 -15.59
N ILE A 399 0.62 -6.88 -15.52
CA ILE A 399 1.17 -5.52 -15.45
C ILE A 399 2.43 -5.31 -16.29
N GLU A 400 3.21 -6.36 -16.61
CA GLU A 400 4.51 -6.20 -17.30
C GLU A 400 4.44 -5.48 -18.64
N TYR A 401 3.27 -5.47 -19.29
CA TYR A 401 3.03 -4.80 -20.57
C TYR A 401 3.21 -3.27 -20.51
N ILE A 402 3.34 -2.67 -19.32
CA ILE A 402 3.64 -1.25 -19.16
C ILE A 402 5.15 -0.95 -19.29
N LEU A 403 6.00 -1.96 -19.21
CA LEU A 403 7.45 -1.84 -19.40
C LEU A 403 7.80 -1.78 -20.89
N LYS A 404 9.00 -1.23 -21.18
CA LYS A 404 9.55 -1.20 -22.55
C LYS A 404 9.92 -2.57 -23.06
#